data_d4544ac95c780244b1767b76946da783
#
_entry.id   d4544ac95c780244b1767b76946da783
#
_cell.length_a   1.000
_cell.length_b   1.000
_cell.length_c   1.000
_cell.angle_alpha   90.00
_cell.angle_beta   90.00
_cell.angle_gamma   90.00
#
_symmetry.space_group_name_H-M   'P 1'
#
loop_
_entity.id
_entity.type
_entity.pdbx_description
1 polymer ?
#
loop_
_entity_poly.entity_id
_entity_poly.type
_entity_poly.pdbx_seq_one_letter_code
_entity_poly.pdbx_strand_id
1 'polypeptide(L)'
;MAQEIQALFNEAVRLERNGEWDRAESQYKLLLEKDPNYHLALQNLGVVYAKQGKHAEAIPLFSKAYKLHANVKNCYNLAVSLYKHEETEKAISFLKQTLTFEKKFISAHLLLAQAYQKLGNDEKTEVYLNNVIKIEPNHKSALGGLAMFYYERNRFPESLKMIERYLILYPGNAQLKIIQSEILAKQGNYKASATLLSTMVKEDVGFTNFNESLQAAWKEEDEVVHESLVRIQSKAKLKLKEFQTKLELSKENPEEFSPPDAQEALDLSLLYLFNGNPEKAMQYLVFAQKMKEKTEPDRLP
;
A
#
# COMPACT_ATOMS: atom_id res chain seq x y z
N MET A 1 4.88 30.40 -41.49
CA MET A 1 3.88 30.07 -40.44
C MET A 1 3.87 28.57 -40.10
N ALA A 2 3.51 27.63 -41.01
CA ALA A 2 3.48 26.17 -40.66
C ALA A 2 4.84 25.61 -40.23
N GLN A 3 5.93 25.92 -40.94
CA GLN A 3 7.29 25.50 -40.58
C GLN A 3 7.74 26.08 -39.21
N GLU A 4 7.36 27.30 -38.92
CA GLU A 4 7.66 27.98 -37.65
C GLU A 4 6.91 27.32 -36.48
N ILE A 5 5.62 26.99 -36.65
CA ILE A 5 4.83 26.26 -35.66
C ILE A 5 5.44 24.90 -35.40
N GLN A 6 5.85 24.19 -36.45
CA GLN A 6 6.51 22.88 -36.31
C GLN A 6 7.87 22.98 -35.60
N ALA A 7 8.65 24.02 -35.87
CA ALA A 7 9.93 24.26 -35.19
C ALA A 7 9.74 24.52 -33.69
N LEU A 8 8.77 25.38 -33.32
CA LEU A 8 8.40 25.65 -31.92
C LEU A 8 7.95 24.36 -31.21
N PHE A 9 7.11 23.56 -31.86
CA PHE A 9 6.66 22.29 -31.30
C PHE A 9 7.81 21.33 -31.05
N ASN A 10 8.70 21.14 -32.02
CA ASN A 10 9.84 20.25 -31.91
C ASN A 10 10.79 20.69 -30.79
N GLU A 11 11.03 22.01 -30.66
CA GLU A 11 11.85 22.56 -29.58
C GLU A 11 11.20 22.35 -28.21
N ALA A 12 9.91 22.60 -28.08
CA ALA A 12 9.16 22.37 -26.84
C ALA A 12 9.23 20.89 -26.42
N VAL A 13 9.03 19.95 -27.37
CA VAL A 13 9.16 18.49 -27.11
C VAL A 13 10.58 18.12 -26.69
N ARG A 14 11.60 18.73 -27.29
CA ARG A 14 13.00 18.50 -26.92
C ARG A 14 13.27 18.94 -25.48
N LEU A 15 12.83 20.13 -25.12
CA LEU A 15 12.95 20.67 -23.77
C LEU A 15 12.19 19.82 -22.73
N GLU A 16 10.98 19.37 -23.06
CA GLU A 16 10.20 18.44 -22.24
C GLU A 16 10.96 17.15 -21.97
N ARG A 17 11.57 16.53 -22.99
CA ARG A 17 12.36 15.29 -22.86
C ARG A 17 13.62 15.48 -22.00
N ASN A 18 14.21 16.68 -22.04
CA ASN A 18 15.36 17.03 -21.21
C ASN A 18 14.97 17.36 -19.76
N GLY A 19 13.67 17.43 -19.42
CA GLY A 19 13.19 17.81 -18.11
C GLY A 19 13.23 19.33 -17.86
N GLU A 20 13.44 20.15 -18.89
CA GLU A 20 13.47 21.61 -18.83
C GLU A 20 12.03 22.18 -18.88
N TRP A 21 11.24 21.88 -17.84
CA TRP A 21 9.79 22.07 -17.82
C TRP A 21 9.35 23.52 -18.04
N ASP A 22 10.01 24.50 -17.40
CA ASP A 22 9.64 25.92 -17.52
C ASP A 22 9.90 26.47 -18.92
N ARG A 23 10.99 26.01 -19.55
CA ARG A 23 11.32 26.38 -20.94
C ARG A 23 10.37 25.70 -21.93
N ALA A 24 10.03 24.45 -21.72
CA ALA A 24 9.05 23.73 -22.50
C ALA A 24 7.66 24.41 -22.42
N GLU A 25 7.23 24.80 -21.22
CA GLU A 25 6.01 25.58 -20.97
C GLU A 25 6.00 26.86 -21.81
N SER A 26 7.09 27.65 -21.75
CA SER A 26 7.20 28.92 -22.51
C SER A 26 7.09 28.68 -24.02
N GLN A 27 7.73 27.64 -24.55
CA GLN A 27 7.66 27.32 -25.99
C GLN A 27 6.27 26.84 -26.41
N TYR A 28 5.60 26.00 -25.60
CA TYR A 28 4.22 25.60 -25.89
C TYR A 28 3.25 26.78 -25.82
N LYS A 29 3.41 27.73 -24.89
CA LYS A 29 2.61 28.96 -24.83
C LYS A 29 2.80 29.81 -26.06
N LEU A 30 4.05 30.07 -26.47
CA LEU A 30 4.37 30.85 -27.68
C LEU A 30 3.74 30.19 -28.93
N LEU A 31 3.78 28.85 -29.02
CA LEU A 31 3.12 28.11 -30.09
C LEU A 31 1.61 28.33 -30.06
N LEU A 32 0.98 28.25 -28.90
CA LEU A 32 -0.47 28.40 -28.71
C LEU A 32 -0.95 29.82 -28.90
N GLU A 33 -0.09 30.84 -28.78
CA GLU A 33 -0.37 32.22 -29.20
C GLU A 33 -0.51 32.32 -30.73
N LYS A 34 0.31 31.53 -31.47
CA LYS A 34 0.27 31.51 -32.94
C LYS A 34 -0.84 30.61 -33.50
N ASP A 35 -1.05 29.44 -32.87
CA ASP A 35 -2.13 28.50 -33.19
C ASP A 35 -2.82 28.02 -31.90
N PRO A 36 -3.87 28.72 -31.44
CA PRO A 36 -4.59 28.33 -30.21
C PRO A 36 -5.27 26.98 -30.27
N ASN A 37 -5.41 26.36 -31.43
CA ASN A 37 -6.07 25.06 -31.62
C ASN A 37 -5.10 23.93 -31.95
N TYR A 38 -3.80 24.13 -31.81
CA TYR A 38 -2.82 23.09 -32.00
C TYR A 38 -2.94 22.04 -30.89
N HIS A 39 -3.75 21.02 -31.14
CA HIS A 39 -4.18 20.05 -30.11
C HIS A 39 -3.01 19.29 -29.45
N LEU A 40 -1.90 19.04 -30.17
CA LEU A 40 -0.71 18.39 -29.60
C LEU A 40 0.02 19.29 -28.59
N ALA A 41 0.08 20.61 -28.87
CA ALA A 41 0.68 21.56 -27.92
C ALA A 41 -0.19 21.71 -26.65
N LEU A 42 -1.51 21.79 -26.83
CA LEU A 42 -2.46 21.79 -25.70
C LEU A 42 -2.28 20.52 -24.84
N GLN A 43 -2.22 19.35 -25.47
CA GLN A 43 -2.01 18.08 -24.79
C GLN A 43 -0.68 18.07 -24.02
N ASN A 44 0.43 18.46 -24.67
CA ASN A 44 1.75 18.39 -24.07
C ASN A 44 1.94 19.45 -22.96
N LEU A 45 1.43 20.67 -23.16
CA LEU A 45 1.42 21.69 -22.11
C LEU A 45 0.60 21.22 -20.89
N GLY A 46 -0.54 20.57 -21.13
CA GLY A 46 -1.31 19.93 -20.06
C GLY A 46 -0.51 18.87 -19.30
N VAL A 47 0.31 18.07 -20.01
CA VAL A 47 1.20 17.07 -19.37
C VAL A 47 2.29 17.78 -18.56
N VAL A 48 2.89 18.86 -19.06
CA VAL A 48 3.88 19.67 -18.31
C VAL A 48 3.26 20.17 -17.00
N TYR A 49 2.07 20.77 -17.04
CA TYR A 49 1.39 21.22 -15.84
C TYR A 49 1.03 20.10 -14.89
N ALA A 50 0.53 18.96 -15.41
CA ALA A 50 0.20 17.81 -14.57
C ALA A 50 1.43 17.23 -13.86
N LYS A 51 2.60 17.19 -14.51
CA LYS A 51 3.87 16.79 -13.90
C LYS A 51 4.38 17.76 -12.84
N GLN A 52 4.07 19.04 -12.97
CA GLN A 52 4.34 20.06 -11.95
C GLN A 52 3.30 20.05 -10.81
N GLY A 53 2.30 19.15 -10.84
CA GLY A 53 1.21 19.12 -9.88
C GLY A 53 0.12 20.18 -10.09
N LYS A 54 0.23 21.00 -11.14
CA LYS A 54 -0.73 22.07 -11.51
C LYS A 54 -1.93 21.48 -12.26
N HIS A 55 -2.72 20.64 -11.55
CA HIS A 55 -3.83 19.93 -12.20
C HIS A 55 -4.98 20.86 -12.60
N ALA A 56 -5.23 21.93 -11.82
CA ALA A 56 -6.24 22.93 -12.16
C ALA A 56 -5.99 23.59 -13.52
N GLU A 57 -4.72 23.91 -13.81
CA GLU A 57 -4.32 24.52 -15.07
C GLU A 57 -4.25 23.49 -16.23
N ALA A 58 -3.96 22.23 -15.92
CA ALA A 58 -3.93 21.15 -16.92
C ALA A 58 -5.33 20.78 -17.45
N ILE A 59 -6.37 20.82 -16.61
CA ILE A 59 -7.74 20.45 -16.96
C ILE A 59 -8.28 21.19 -18.17
N PRO A 60 -8.25 22.55 -18.26
CA PRO A 60 -8.77 23.28 -19.42
C PRO A 60 -8.00 22.97 -20.71
N LEU A 61 -6.69 22.71 -20.62
CA LEU A 61 -5.86 22.35 -21.77
C LEU A 61 -6.23 20.95 -22.28
N PHE A 62 -6.32 19.95 -21.40
CA PHE A 62 -6.76 18.62 -21.81
C PHE A 62 -8.21 18.61 -22.31
N SER A 63 -9.10 19.39 -21.70
CA SER A 63 -10.48 19.53 -22.16
C SER A 63 -10.55 20.11 -23.56
N LYS A 64 -9.76 21.15 -23.86
CA LYS A 64 -9.68 21.73 -25.20
C LYS A 64 -9.05 20.76 -26.20
N ALA A 65 -7.95 20.09 -25.82
CA ALA A 65 -7.31 19.07 -26.66
C ALA A 65 -8.27 17.92 -27.00
N TYR A 66 -9.05 17.45 -26.00
CA TYR A 66 -10.05 16.40 -26.17
C TYR A 66 -11.19 16.85 -27.12
N LYS A 67 -11.69 18.08 -26.98
CA LYS A 67 -12.74 18.62 -27.87
C LYS A 67 -12.26 18.73 -29.32
N LEU A 68 -11.00 19.08 -29.55
CA LEU A 68 -10.40 19.19 -30.87
C LEU A 68 -10.06 17.81 -31.47
N HIS A 69 -9.60 16.90 -30.64
CA HIS A 69 -9.19 15.56 -31.06
C HIS A 69 -9.48 14.55 -29.96
N ALA A 70 -10.66 13.95 -30.00
CA ALA A 70 -11.09 12.93 -29.05
C ALA A 70 -10.34 11.63 -29.31
N ASN A 71 -9.53 11.21 -28.34
CA ASN A 71 -8.81 9.93 -28.36
C ASN A 71 -8.54 9.42 -26.94
N VAL A 72 -8.05 8.19 -26.82
CA VAL A 72 -7.72 7.53 -25.54
C VAL A 72 -6.84 8.42 -24.66
N LYS A 73 -5.75 8.95 -25.24
CA LYS A 73 -4.72 9.70 -24.49
C LYS A 73 -5.28 11.02 -23.91
N ASN A 74 -6.00 11.81 -24.73
CA ASN A 74 -6.57 13.08 -24.28
C ASN A 74 -7.67 12.86 -23.23
N CYS A 75 -8.51 11.84 -23.43
CA CYS A 75 -9.57 11.48 -22.48
C CYS A 75 -8.99 10.99 -21.14
N TYR A 76 -7.99 10.13 -21.18
CA TYR A 76 -7.32 9.62 -19.98
C TYR A 76 -6.56 10.70 -19.20
N ASN A 77 -5.79 11.55 -19.89
CA ASN A 77 -5.05 12.64 -19.26
C ASN A 77 -5.99 13.63 -18.54
N LEU A 78 -7.12 13.96 -19.19
CA LEU A 78 -8.17 14.76 -18.57
C LEU A 78 -8.71 14.09 -17.30
N ALA A 79 -9.02 12.80 -17.38
CA ALA A 79 -9.52 12.04 -16.26
C ALA A 79 -8.53 11.97 -15.09
N VAL A 80 -7.24 11.77 -15.37
CA VAL A 80 -6.18 11.77 -14.34
C VAL A 80 -6.11 13.12 -13.63
N SER A 81 -6.12 14.23 -14.40
CA SER A 81 -6.06 15.57 -13.82
C SER A 81 -7.29 15.91 -12.98
N LEU A 82 -8.48 15.51 -13.45
CA LEU A 82 -9.73 15.66 -12.69
C LEU A 82 -9.68 14.86 -11.36
N TYR A 83 -9.19 13.62 -11.41
CA TYR A 83 -9.06 12.79 -10.22
C TYR A 83 -8.08 13.41 -9.19
N LYS A 84 -6.94 13.91 -9.67
CA LYS A 84 -5.95 14.59 -8.82
C LYS A 84 -6.44 15.93 -8.30
N HIS A 85 -7.35 16.59 -9.01
CA HIS A 85 -8.01 17.82 -8.60
C HIS A 85 -9.30 17.58 -7.78
N GLU A 86 -9.47 16.36 -7.23
CA GLU A 86 -10.59 15.98 -6.37
C GLU A 86 -11.97 15.90 -7.06
N GLU A 87 -12.05 16.08 -8.38
CA GLU A 87 -13.30 15.98 -9.16
C GLU A 87 -13.56 14.52 -9.56
N THR A 88 -13.72 13.64 -8.56
CA THR A 88 -13.73 12.19 -8.73
C THR A 88 -14.84 11.68 -9.64
N GLU A 89 -16.06 12.21 -9.55
CA GLU A 89 -17.20 11.80 -10.40
C GLU A 89 -16.98 12.14 -11.86
N LYS A 90 -16.43 13.34 -12.15
CA LYS A 90 -16.08 13.71 -13.51
C LYS A 90 -14.96 12.85 -14.05
N ALA A 91 -13.94 12.55 -13.23
CA ALA A 91 -12.87 11.63 -13.60
C ALA A 91 -13.41 10.26 -13.99
N ILE A 92 -14.34 9.69 -13.20
CA ILE A 92 -15.00 8.42 -13.51
C ILE A 92 -15.71 8.45 -14.86
N SER A 93 -16.40 9.56 -15.16
CA SER A 93 -17.09 9.72 -16.46
C SER A 93 -16.09 9.64 -17.63
N PHE A 94 -14.98 10.39 -17.57
CA PHE A 94 -13.96 10.38 -18.61
C PHE A 94 -13.18 9.06 -18.65
N LEU A 95 -12.95 8.39 -17.51
CA LEU A 95 -12.32 7.06 -17.49
C LEU A 95 -13.20 6.01 -18.21
N LYS A 96 -14.51 6.03 -17.96
CA LYS A 96 -15.44 5.16 -18.68
C LYS A 96 -15.41 5.46 -20.18
N GLN A 97 -15.35 6.74 -20.55
CA GLN A 97 -15.22 7.14 -21.94
C GLN A 97 -13.88 6.69 -22.55
N THR A 98 -12.78 6.74 -21.79
CA THR A 98 -11.49 6.16 -22.20
C THR A 98 -11.65 4.68 -22.57
N LEU A 99 -12.42 3.92 -21.77
CA LEU A 99 -12.69 2.50 -22.04
C LEU A 99 -13.63 2.25 -23.23
N THR A 100 -14.36 3.25 -23.72
CA THR A 100 -15.10 3.12 -24.99
C THR A 100 -14.15 3.17 -26.19
N PHE A 101 -13.06 3.92 -26.11
CA PHE A 101 -12.01 3.94 -27.12
C PHE A 101 -11.13 2.69 -27.06
N GLU A 102 -10.75 2.28 -25.86
CA GLU A 102 -9.86 1.13 -25.63
C GLU A 102 -10.30 0.33 -24.39
N LYS A 103 -11.06 -0.75 -24.63
CA LYS A 103 -11.66 -1.59 -23.57
C LYS A 103 -10.63 -2.23 -22.64
N LYS A 104 -9.41 -2.48 -23.11
CA LYS A 104 -8.35 -3.15 -22.34
C LYS A 104 -7.31 -2.16 -21.77
N PHE A 105 -7.62 -0.87 -21.70
CA PHE A 105 -6.70 0.14 -21.18
C PHE A 105 -6.55 -0.01 -19.67
N ILE A 106 -5.52 -0.74 -19.25
CA ILE A 106 -5.27 -1.16 -17.86
C ILE A 106 -5.24 0.04 -16.90
N SER A 107 -4.56 1.14 -17.28
CA SER A 107 -4.45 2.32 -16.42
C SER A 107 -5.81 2.95 -16.10
N ALA A 108 -6.78 2.91 -17.04
CA ALA A 108 -8.12 3.41 -16.77
C ALA A 108 -8.89 2.50 -15.81
N HIS A 109 -8.74 1.17 -15.92
CA HIS A 109 -9.34 0.24 -14.96
C HIS A 109 -8.78 0.44 -13.56
N LEU A 110 -7.45 0.59 -13.42
CA LEU A 110 -6.82 0.85 -12.11
C LEU A 110 -7.30 2.16 -11.49
N LEU A 111 -7.33 3.24 -12.28
CA LEU A 111 -7.77 4.53 -11.79
C LEU A 111 -9.27 4.55 -11.46
N LEU A 112 -10.10 3.80 -12.20
CA LEU A 112 -11.51 3.59 -11.86
C LEU A 112 -11.66 2.86 -10.53
N ALA A 113 -10.85 1.82 -10.29
CA ALA A 113 -10.85 1.12 -9.01
C ALA A 113 -10.50 2.07 -7.85
N GLN A 114 -9.45 2.87 -8.00
CA GLN A 114 -9.05 3.88 -7.00
C GLN A 114 -10.16 4.94 -6.79
N ALA A 115 -10.77 5.42 -7.87
CA ALA A 115 -11.83 6.41 -7.79
C ALA A 115 -13.07 5.86 -7.07
N TYR A 116 -13.46 4.61 -7.35
CA TYR A 116 -14.58 3.98 -6.66
C TYR A 116 -14.25 3.62 -5.22
N GLN A 117 -13.01 3.22 -4.91
CA GLN A 117 -12.55 3.02 -3.53
C GLN A 117 -12.65 4.32 -2.73
N LYS A 118 -12.21 5.45 -3.31
CA LYS A 118 -12.34 6.78 -2.70
C LYS A 118 -13.82 7.16 -2.41
N LEU A 119 -14.74 6.71 -3.26
CA LEU A 119 -16.19 6.91 -3.07
C LEU A 119 -16.86 5.83 -2.19
N GLY A 120 -16.11 4.89 -1.63
CA GLY A 120 -16.64 3.81 -0.81
C GLY A 120 -17.48 2.78 -1.59
N ASN A 121 -17.34 2.71 -2.91
CA ASN A 121 -18.10 1.74 -3.73
C ASN A 121 -17.29 0.46 -3.93
N ASP A 122 -17.40 -0.46 -2.98
CA ASP A 122 -16.65 -1.70 -2.93
C ASP A 122 -16.93 -2.62 -4.12
N GLU A 123 -18.18 -2.75 -4.54
CA GLU A 123 -18.56 -3.59 -5.67
C GLU A 123 -17.82 -3.16 -6.95
N LYS A 124 -17.84 -1.87 -7.27
CA LYS A 124 -17.15 -1.36 -8.47
C LYS A 124 -15.64 -1.40 -8.32
N THR A 125 -15.11 -1.18 -7.13
CA THR A 125 -13.68 -1.31 -6.85
C THR A 125 -13.19 -2.72 -7.19
N GLU A 126 -13.88 -3.74 -6.67
CA GLU A 126 -13.57 -5.15 -6.94
C GLU A 126 -13.70 -5.50 -8.43
N VAL A 127 -14.77 -5.04 -9.08
CA VAL A 127 -15.00 -5.28 -10.51
C VAL A 127 -13.84 -4.73 -11.37
N TYR A 128 -13.42 -3.49 -11.14
CA TYR A 128 -12.39 -2.88 -11.96
C TYR A 128 -10.99 -3.47 -11.70
N LEU A 129 -10.64 -3.84 -10.47
CA LEU A 129 -9.41 -4.58 -10.16
C LEU A 129 -9.42 -5.96 -10.82
N ASN A 130 -10.53 -6.68 -10.77
CA ASN A 130 -10.66 -7.98 -11.43
C ASN A 130 -10.63 -7.87 -12.96
N ASN A 131 -11.10 -6.78 -13.54
CA ASN A 131 -10.95 -6.55 -14.99
C ASN A 131 -9.47 -6.43 -15.39
N VAL A 132 -8.64 -5.78 -14.55
CA VAL A 132 -7.18 -5.77 -14.79
C VAL A 132 -6.61 -7.18 -14.75
N ILE A 133 -6.98 -8.00 -13.76
CA ILE A 133 -6.52 -9.41 -13.66
C ILE A 133 -7.00 -10.25 -14.86
N LYS A 134 -8.17 -9.97 -15.43
CA LYS A 134 -8.64 -10.64 -16.67
C LYS A 134 -7.81 -10.25 -17.90
N ILE A 135 -7.35 -9.01 -17.97
CA ILE A 135 -6.51 -8.51 -19.06
C ILE A 135 -5.06 -8.99 -18.90
N GLU A 136 -4.53 -8.85 -17.70
CA GLU A 136 -3.16 -9.21 -17.32
C GLU A 136 -3.17 -9.96 -15.98
N PRO A 137 -3.19 -11.31 -16.01
CA PRO A 137 -3.35 -12.14 -14.81
C PRO A 137 -2.31 -11.90 -13.70
N ASN A 138 -1.11 -11.45 -14.07
CA ASN A 138 0.01 -11.23 -13.18
C ASN A 138 0.31 -9.74 -12.92
N HIS A 139 -0.66 -8.85 -13.17
CA HIS A 139 -0.47 -7.43 -13.00
C HIS A 139 -0.24 -7.06 -11.53
N LYS A 140 0.97 -6.55 -11.24
CA LYS A 140 1.46 -6.29 -9.88
C LYS A 140 0.49 -5.45 -9.04
N SER A 141 0.11 -4.26 -9.53
CA SER A 141 -0.76 -3.34 -8.78
C SER A 141 -2.17 -3.89 -8.58
N ALA A 142 -2.69 -4.71 -9.48
CA ALA A 142 -4.01 -5.28 -9.33
C ALA A 142 -4.03 -6.44 -8.32
N LEU A 143 -3.00 -7.31 -8.33
CA LEU A 143 -2.85 -8.36 -7.32
C LEU A 143 -2.70 -7.76 -5.93
N GLY A 144 -1.80 -6.77 -5.77
CA GLY A 144 -1.61 -6.08 -4.49
C GLY A 144 -2.85 -5.31 -4.05
N GLY A 145 -3.50 -4.61 -4.99
CA GLY A 145 -4.75 -3.89 -4.71
C GLY A 145 -5.88 -4.80 -4.25
N LEU A 146 -6.09 -5.96 -4.90
CA LEU A 146 -7.09 -6.93 -4.47
C LEU A 146 -6.73 -7.57 -3.12
N ALA A 147 -5.46 -7.86 -2.88
CA ALA A 147 -5.00 -8.40 -1.60
C ALA A 147 -5.36 -7.47 -0.44
N MET A 148 -5.03 -6.18 -0.58
CA MET A 148 -5.35 -5.15 0.42
C MET A 148 -6.86 -4.94 0.54
N PHE A 149 -7.55 -4.82 -0.58
CA PHE A 149 -9.00 -4.63 -0.63
C PHE A 149 -9.75 -5.73 0.14
N TYR A 150 -9.39 -7.00 -0.09
CA TYR A 150 -10.01 -8.11 0.61
C TYR A 150 -9.62 -8.16 2.09
N TYR A 151 -8.36 -7.82 2.43
CA TYR A 151 -7.91 -7.75 3.82
C TYR A 151 -8.69 -6.72 4.64
N GLU A 152 -8.84 -5.49 4.12
CA GLU A 152 -9.59 -4.39 4.78
C GLU A 152 -11.06 -4.73 5.03
N ARG A 153 -11.61 -5.68 4.27
CA ARG A 153 -13.01 -6.14 4.40
C ARG A 153 -13.14 -7.48 5.10
N ASN A 154 -12.08 -7.93 5.77
CA ASN A 154 -12.00 -9.21 6.48
C ASN A 154 -12.30 -10.44 5.60
N ARG A 155 -12.17 -10.31 4.28
CA ARG A 155 -12.28 -11.41 3.31
C ARG A 155 -10.93 -12.13 3.20
N PHE A 156 -10.52 -12.75 4.31
CA PHE A 156 -9.18 -13.31 4.47
C PHE A 156 -8.82 -14.42 3.48
N PRO A 157 -9.71 -15.36 3.13
CA PRO A 157 -9.39 -16.39 2.13
C PRO A 157 -9.04 -15.82 0.76
N GLU A 158 -9.80 -14.82 0.30
CA GLU A 158 -9.56 -14.16 -0.99
C GLU A 158 -8.29 -13.31 -0.93
N SER A 159 -8.05 -12.62 0.19
CA SER A 159 -6.82 -11.86 0.41
C SER A 159 -5.59 -12.76 0.32
N LEU A 160 -5.56 -13.88 1.06
CA LEU A 160 -4.46 -14.85 1.02
C LEU A 160 -4.19 -15.35 -0.39
N LYS A 161 -5.21 -15.69 -1.14
CA LYS A 161 -5.08 -16.13 -2.54
C LYS A 161 -4.39 -15.09 -3.42
N MET A 162 -4.69 -13.80 -3.23
CA MET A 162 -4.05 -12.72 -3.99
C MET A 162 -2.63 -12.47 -3.49
N ILE A 163 -2.39 -12.54 -2.18
CA ILE A 163 -1.06 -12.41 -1.58
C ILE A 163 -0.13 -13.51 -2.09
N GLU A 164 -0.56 -14.75 -2.06
CA GLU A 164 0.23 -15.89 -2.54
C GLU A 164 0.62 -15.71 -4.00
N ARG A 165 -0.33 -15.38 -4.86
CA ARG A 165 -0.05 -15.10 -6.28
C ARG A 165 0.93 -13.95 -6.46
N TYR A 166 0.77 -12.88 -5.68
CA TYR A 166 1.67 -11.74 -5.71
C TYR A 166 3.09 -12.14 -5.28
N LEU A 167 3.23 -12.85 -4.14
CA LEU A 167 4.52 -13.19 -3.56
C LEU A 167 5.30 -14.23 -4.37
N ILE A 168 4.63 -15.10 -5.14
CA ILE A 168 5.30 -15.98 -6.11
C ILE A 168 6.07 -15.16 -7.15
N LEU A 169 5.52 -14.04 -7.60
CA LEU A 169 6.11 -13.19 -8.63
C LEU A 169 7.05 -12.12 -8.06
N TYR A 170 6.73 -11.64 -6.86
CA TYR A 170 7.38 -10.51 -6.19
C TYR A 170 7.65 -10.83 -4.72
N PRO A 171 8.59 -11.76 -4.41
CA PRO A 171 8.79 -12.30 -3.05
C PRO A 171 9.31 -11.28 -2.03
N GLY A 172 9.88 -10.16 -2.48
CA GLY A 172 10.45 -9.12 -1.61
C GLY A 172 9.43 -8.14 -0.99
N ASN A 173 8.12 -8.34 -1.15
CA ASN A 173 7.14 -7.42 -0.56
C ASN A 173 6.89 -7.72 0.92
N ALA A 174 7.59 -6.99 1.79
CA ALA A 174 7.49 -7.16 3.24
C ALA A 174 6.07 -6.86 3.77
N GLN A 175 5.40 -5.83 3.25
CA GLN A 175 4.06 -5.45 3.70
C GLN A 175 3.03 -6.58 3.48
N LEU A 176 3.03 -7.21 2.30
CA LEU A 176 2.12 -8.32 2.03
C LEU A 176 2.47 -9.58 2.83
N LYS A 177 3.76 -9.84 3.11
CA LYS A 177 4.17 -10.91 4.02
C LYS A 177 3.66 -10.66 5.45
N ILE A 178 3.70 -9.42 5.95
CA ILE A 178 3.15 -9.05 7.26
C ILE A 178 1.64 -9.31 7.29
N ILE A 179 0.89 -8.83 6.29
CA ILE A 179 -0.55 -9.06 6.19
C ILE A 179 -0.88 -10.56 6.13
N GLN A 180 -0.10 -11.33 5.37
CA GLN A 180 -0.24 -12.80 5.34
C GLN A 180 -0.06 -13.40 6.73
N SER A 181 0.96 -12.98 7.46
CA SER A 181 1.24 -13.42 8.82
C SER A 181 0.09 -13.08 9.78
N GLU A 182 -0.44 -11.86 9.70
CA GLU A 182 -1.59 -11.43 10.51
C GLU A 182 -2.86 -12.26 10.22
N ILE A 183 -3.16 -12.51 8.95
CA ILE A 183 -4.30 -13.36 8.58
C ILE A 183 -4.12 -14.77 9.13
N LEU A 184 -2.93 -15.36 9.00
CA LEU A 184 -2.62 -16.69 9.53
C LEU A 184 -2.79 -16.74 11.05
N ALA A 185 -2.33 -15.71 11.77
CA ALA A 185 -2.51 -15.60 13.21
C ALA A 185 -4.01 -15.49 13.59
N LYS A 186 -4.78 -14.66 12.89
CA LYS A 186 -6.23 -14.55 13.09
C LYS A 186 -6.99 -15.86 12.82
N GLN A 187 -6.47 -16.71 11.95
CA GLN A 187 -7.00 -18.05 11.67
C GLN A 187 -6.51 -19.12 12.67
N GLY A 188 -5.68 -18.76 13.66
CA GLY A 188 -5.12 -19.67 14.66
C GLY A 188 -3.88 -20.43 14.16
N ASN A 189 -3.38 -20.14 12.96
CA ASN A 189 -2.17 -20.78 12.43
C ASN A 189 -0.91 -20.03 12.87
N TYR A 190 -0.68 -19.97 14.17
CA TYR A 190 0.42 -19.23 14.79
C TYR A 190 1.80 -19.70 14.36
N LYS A 191 1.96 -21.00 14.14
CA LYS A 191 3.24 -21.58 13.69
C LYS A 191 3.63 -21.07 12.31
N ALA A 192 2.72 -21.08 11.35
CA ALA A 192 2.97 -20.55 10.01
C ALA A 192 3.22 -19.04 10.04
N SER A 193 2.46 -18.28 10.84
CA SER A 193 2.65 -16.85 11.06
C SER A 193 4.05 -16.55 11.60
N ALA A 194 4.46 -17.22 12.68
CA ALA A 194 5.78 -17.02 13.29
C ALA A 194 6.93 -17.44 12.36
N THR A 195 6.76 -18.54 11.60
CA THR A 195 7.74 -18.97 10.61
C THR A 195 7.93 -17.92 9.52
N LEU A 196 6.84 -17.37 9.00
CA LEU A 196 6.88 -16.33 7.96
C LEU A 196 7.62 -15.09 8.47
N LEU A 197 7.29 -14.60 9.67
CA LEU A 197 7.97 -13.44 10.28
C LEU A 197 9.46 -13.71 10.53
N SER A 198 9.82 -14.90 10.99
CA SER A 198 11.22 -15.27 11.24
C SER A 198 12.05 -15.34 9.95
N THR A 199 11.45 -15.76 8.84
CA THR A 199 12.13 -15.73 7.53
C THR A 199 12.34 -14.30 7.04
N MET A 200 11.37 -13.42 7.25
CA MET A 200 11.49 -12.00 6.89
C MET A 200 12.64 -11.32 7.62
N VAL A 201 12.78 -11.55 8.92
CA VAL A 201 13.89 -11.01 9.74
C VAL A 201 15.24 -11.48 9.23
N LYS A 202 15.35 -12.70 8.69
CA LYS A 202 16.60 -13.26 8.14
C LYS A 202 16.92 -12.74 6.73
N GLU A 203 15.89 -12.44 5.93
CA GLU A 203 16.04 -12.01 4.53
C GLU A 203 16.23 -10.50 4.39
N ASP A 204 15.77 -9.71 5.35
CA ASP A 204 15.73 -8.25 5.26
C ASP A 204 17.03 -7.62 5.79
N VAL A 205 17.95 -7.37 4.86
CA VAL A 205 19.20 -6.60 5.13
C VAL A 205 18.88 -5.20 5.70
N GLY A 206 17.73 -4.61 5.36
CA GLY A 206 17.25 -3.35 5.91
C GLY A 206 16.87 -3.47 7.38
N PHE A 207 16.27 -4.58 7.78
CA PHE A 207 15.88 -4.84 9.16
C PHE A 207 17.11 -5.14 10.05
N THR A 208 18.11 -5.85 9.52
CA THR A 208 19.42 -6.04 10.19
C THR A 208 20.15 -4.72 10.33
N ASN A 209 20.20 -3.89 9.31
CA ASN A 209 20.81 -2.55 9.38
C ASN A 209 20.05 -1.62 10.32
N PHE A 210 18.70 -1.69 10.37
CA PHE A 210 17.90 -0.95 11.34
C PHE A 210 18.20 -1.42 12.77
N ASN A 211 18.30 -2.72 12.97
CA ASN A 211 18.61 -3.29 14.29
C ASN A 211 20.06 -2.98 14.71
N GLU A 212 21.01 -3.02 13.80
CA GLU A 212 22.41 -2.59 14.02
C GLU A 212 22.51 -1.08 14.25
N SER A 213 21.79 -0.27 13.49
CA SER A 213 21.71 1.18 13.69
C SER A 213 21.03 1.54 15.01
N LEU A 214 19.97 0.82 15.39
CA LEU A 214 19.29 0.96 16.68
C LEU A 214 20.20 0.54 17.83
N GLN A 215 20.93 -0.56 17.68
CA GLN A 215 21.94 -1.01 18.67
C GLN A 215 23.13 -0.04 18.77
N ALA A 216 23.55 0.57 17.66
CA ALA A 216 24.59 1.59 17.65
C ALA A 216 24.11 2.89 18.32
N ALA A 217 22.91 3.36 17.99
CA ALA A 217 22.28 4.51 18.65
C ALA A 217 22.07 4.26 20.16
N TRP A 218 21.68 3.05 20.53
CA TRP A 218 21.55 2.68 21.96
C TRP A 218 22.90 2.59 22.67
N LYS A 219 24.00 2.27 21.96
CA LYS A 219 25.35 2.30 22.55
C LYS A 219 25.87 3.71 22.76
N GLU A 220 25.46 4.65 21.91
CA GLU A 220 25.91 6.05 22.03
C GLU A 220 25.10 6.88 23.03
N GLU A 221 23.78 6.57 23.20
CA GLU A 221 22.90 7.43 24.02
C GLU A 221 22.64 6.95 25.44
N ASP A 222 22.77 5.62 25.76
CA ASP A 222 22.47 5.21 27.15
C ASP A 222 22.97 3.79 27.52
N GLU A 223 24.07 3.69 28.23
CA GLU A 223 24.41 2.51 29.06
C GLU A 223 23.25 2.16 30.00
N VAL A 224 22.49 3.15 30.46
CA VAL A 224 21.33 3.03 31.36
C VAL A 224 20.15 2.31 30.69
N VAL A 225 19.86 2.60 29.39
CA VAL A 225 18.79 1.92 28.65
C VAL A 225 19.17 0.46 28.35
N HIS A 226 20.42 0.20 28.01
CA HIS A 226 20.92 -1.14 27.78
C HIS A 226 20.87 -1.99 29.06
N GLU A 227 21.33 -1.46 30.17
CA GLU A 227 21.22 -2.12 31.49
C GLU A 227 19.75 -2.37 31.89
N SER A 228 18.86 -1.40 31.58
CA SER A 228 17.43 -1.52 31.86
C SER A 228 16.80 -2.67 31.05
N LEU A 229 17.14 -2.77 29.74
CA LEU A 229 16.67 -3.85 28.87
C LEU A 229 17.20 -5.22 29.30
N VAL A 230 18.48 -5.32 29.66
CA VAL A 230 19.07 -6.57 30.20
C VAL A 230 18.39 -6.95 31.52
N ARG A 231 18.09 -5.99 32.39
CA ARG A 231 17.33 -6.23 33.63
C ARG A 231 15.91 -6.71 33.33
N ILE A 232 15.20 -6.06 32.38
CA ILE A 232 13.83 -6.46 31.98
C ILE A 232 13.84 -7.87 31.43
N GLN A 233 14.80 -8.19 30.53
CA GLN A 233 14.94 -9.53 29.97
C GLN A 233 15.26 -10.61 31.01
N SER A 234 16.13 -10.28 31.96
CA SER A 234 16.48 -11.18 33.07
C SER A 234 15.28 -11.42 33.99
N LYS A 235 14.51 -10.36 34.31
CA LYS A 235 13.28 -10.46 35.09
C LYS A 235 12.20 -11.25 34.33
N ALA A 236 12.07 -11.07 33.01
CA ALA A 236 11.15 -11.85 32.20
C ALA A 236 11.48 -13.34 32.19
N LYS A 237 12.78 -13.70 32.09
CA LYS A 237 13.23 -15.10 32.21
C LYS A 237 12.89 -15.71 33.56
N LEU A 238 13.11 -14.98 34.64
CA LEU A 238 12.78 -15.43 35.99
C LEU A 238 11.28 -15.65 36.16
N LYS A 239 10.47 -14.64 35.78
CA LYS A 239 9.00 -14.73 35.83
C LYS A 239 8.45 -15.88 34.99
N LEU A 240 8.99 -16.11 33.78
CA LEU A 240 8.56 -17.25 32.96
C LEU A 240 8.86 -18.59 33.63
N LYS A 241 10.01 -18.71 34.25
CA LYS A 241 10.38 -19.91 35.02
C LYS A 241 9.48 -20.11 36.23
N GLU A 242 9.18 -19.04 36.98
CA GLU A 242 8.24 -19.11 38.12
C GLU A 242 6.84 -19.53 37.66
N PHE A 243 6.36 -18.99 36.54
CA PHE A 243 5.08 -19.36 35.93
C PHE A 243 5.05 -20.82 35.51
N GLN A 244 6.11 -21.34 34.84
CA GLN A 244 6.22 -22.74 34.46
C GLN A 244 6.22 -23.66 35.66
N THR A 245 6.99 -23.29 36.69
CA THR A 245 7.02 -24.08 37.96
C THR A 245 5.64 -24.10 38.64
N LYS A 246 4.91 -23.00 38.58
CA LYS A 246 3.56 -22.93 39.15
C LYS A 246 2.57 -23.81 38.39
N LEU A 247 2.66 -23.87 37.07
CA LEU A 247 1.85 -24.76 36.24
C LEU A 247 2.20 -26.25 36.51
N GLU A 248 3.49 -26.60 36.65
CA GLU A 248 3.92 -27.94 36.99
C GLU A 248 3.39 -28.39 38.37
N LEU A 249 3.36 -27.47 39.35
CA LEU A 249 2.83 -27.76 40.68
C LEU A 249 1.29 -27.91 40.69
N SER A 250 0.58 -27.17 39.83
CA SER A 250 -0.88 -27.30 39.67
C SER A 250 -1.31 -28.49 38.82
N LYS A 251 -0.36 -29.23 38.21
CA LYS A 251 -0.59 -30.29 37.23
C LYS A 251 -1.36 -29.87 35.99
N GLU A 252 -1.37 -28.57 35.70
CA GLU A 252 -1.94 -28.02 34.48
C GLU A 252 -0.95 -28.20 33.31
N ASN A 253 -1.49 -28.61 32.14
CA ASN A 253 -0.67 -28.71 30.96
C ASN A 253 -0.30 -27.30 30.47
N PRO A 254 1.01 -26.94 30.37
CA PRO A 254 1.42 -25.62 29.89
C PRO A 254 0.95 -25.31 28.46
N GLU A 255 0.59 -26.30 27.66
CA GLU A 255 0.11 -26.13 26.29
C GLU A 255 -1.40 -25.81 26.22
N GLU A 256 -2.15 -26.17 27.27
CA GLU A 256 -3.61 -25.99 27.38
C GLU A 256 -3.99 -24.84 28.31
N PHE A 257 -3.01 -24.19 28.93
CA PHE A 257 -3.28 -23.09 29.86
C PHE A 257 -3.97 -21.91 29.16
N SER A 258 -5.11 -21.53 29.69
CA SER A 258 -5.90 -20.39 29.22
C SER A 258 -5.87 -19.28 30.28
N PRO A 259 -5.28 -18.11 29.98
CA PRO A 259 -5.23 -16.99 30.91
C PRO A 259 -6.64 -16.55 31.34
N PRO A 260 -6.85 -16.18 32.60
CA PRO A 260 -8.16 -15.75 33.10
C PRO A 260 -8.64 -14.41 32.55
N ASP A 261 -7.70 -13.53 32.15
CA ASP A 261 -8.02 -12.21 31.62
C ASP A 261 -7.04 -11.75 30.52
N ALA A 262 -7.42 -10.66 29.85
CA ALA A 262 -6.64 -10.11 28.74
C ALA A 262 -5.28 -9.54 29.18
N GLN A 263 -5.15 -9.08 30.43
CA GLN A 263 -3.91 -8.51 30.93
C GLN A 263 -2.88 -9.64 31.18
N GLU A 264 -3.30 -10.73 31.82
CA GLU A 264 -2.41 -11.88 32.02
C GLU A 264 -2.00 -12.52 30.69
N ALA A 265 -2.90 -12.54 29.71
CA ALA A 265 -2.56 -12.97 28.36
C ALA A 265 -1.51 -12.07 27.68
N LEU A 266 -1.60 -10.76 27.84
CA LEU A 266 -0.59 -9.81 27.36
C LEU A 266 0.75 -10.00 28.05
N ASP A 267 0.73 -10.15 29.36
CA ASP A 267 1.94 -10.38 30.16
C ASP A 267 2.66 -11.67 29.74
N LEU A 268 1.91 -12.74 29.52
CA LEU A 268 2.46 -14.01 28.99
C LEU A 268 2.99 -13.85 27.56
N SER A 269 2.29 -13.12 26.71
CA SER A 269 2.80 -12.82 25.36
C SER A 269 4.16 -12.13 25.43
N LEU A 270 4.33 -11.11 26.24
CA LEU A 270 5.60 -10.41 26.42
C LEU A 270 6.68 -11.33 27.01
N LEU A 271 6.34 -12.15 28.01
CA LEU A 271 7.28 -13.09 28.61
C LEU A 271 7.81 -14.10 27.58
N TYR A 272 6.94 -14.67 26.74
CA TYR A 272 7.35 -15.61 25.71
C TYR A 272 8.14 -14.92 24.58
N LEU A 273 7.78 -13.68 24.21
CA LEU A 273 8.52 -12.90 23.22
C LEU A 273 9.97 -12.64 23.67
N PHE A 274 10.15 -12.16 24.92
CA PHE A 274 11.49 -11.91 25.48
C PHE A 274 12.31 -13.17 25.69
N ASN A 275 11.66 -14.34 25.78
CA ASN A 275 12.35 -15.63 25.90
C ASN A 275 12.55 -16.34 24.55
N GLY A 276 12.32 -15.66 23.44
CA GLY A 276 12.58 -16.17 22.10
C GLY A 276 11.58 -17.21 21.61
N ASN A 277 10.37 -17.23 22.16
CA ASN A 277 9.28 -18.08 21.69
C ASN A 277 8.15 -17.23 21.05
N PRO A 278 8.33 -16.77 19.80
CA PRO A 278 7.37 -15.90 19.13
C PRO A 278 6.04 -16.59 18.82
N GLU A 279 6.04 -17.92 18.70
CA GLU A 279 4.81 -18.69 18.46
C GLU A 279 3.86 -18.59 19.64
N LYS A 280 4.32 -18.89 20.85
CA LYS A 280 3.52 -18.75 22.07
C LYS A 280 3.18 -17.29 22.38
N ALA A 281 4.11 -16.36 22.14
CA ALA A 281 3.84 -14.94 22.28
C ALA A 281 2.64 -14.50 21.44
N MET A 282 2.61 -14.91 20.17
CA MET A 282 1.51 -14.58 19.25
C MET A 282 0.19 -15.22 19.66
N GLN A 283 0.20 -16.45 20.14
CA GLN A 283 -1.01 -17.13 20.66
C GLN A 283 -1.67 -16.31 21.78
N TYR A 284 -0.88 -15.92 22.78
CA TYR A 284 -1.39 -15.14 23.91
C TYR A 284 -1.78 -13.73 23.52
N LEU A 285 -1.12 -13.09 22.57
CA LEU A 285 -1.50 -11.77 22.06
C LEU A 285 -2.88 -11.81 21.39
N VAL A 286 -3.11 -12.80 20.52
CA VAL A 286 -4.42 -12.96 19.85
C VAL A 286 -5.50 -13.34 20.86
N PHE A 287 -5.16 -14.15 21.87
CA PHE A 287 -6.10 -14.46 22.94
C PHE A 287 -6.51 -13.22 23.75
N ALA A 288 -5.54 -12.36 24.09
CA ALA A 288 -5.80 -11.10 24.77
C ALA A 288 -6.70 -10.16 23.95
N GLN A 289 -6.45 -10.07 22.66
CA GLN A 289 -7.28 -9.27 21.74
C GLN A 289 -8.73 -9.78 21.71
N LYS A 290 -8.92 -11.09 21.55
CA LYS A 290 -10.27 -11.70 21.56
C LYS A 290 -11.03 -11.47 22.87
N MET A 291 -10.32 -11.47 23.99
CA MET A 291 -10.94 -11.16 25.29
C MET A 291 -11.38 -9.70 25.40
N LYS A 292 -10.56 -8.77 24.94
CA LYS A 292 -10.92 -7.33 24.90
C LYS A 292 -12.13 -7.06 24.02
N GLU A 293 -12.18 -7.67 22.83
CA GLU A 293 -13.32 -7.56 21.91
C GLU A 293 -14.63 -8.06 22.53
N LYS A 294 -14.57 -9.04 23.42
CA LYS A 294 -15.74 -9.55 24.15
C LYS A 294 -16.19 -8.65 25.29
N THR A 295 -15.26 -7.94 25.91
CA THR A 295 -15.52 -7.11 27.10
C THR A 295 -15.86 -5.66 26.75
N GLU A 296 -15.43 -5.16 25.60
CA GLU A 296 -15.67 -3.79 25.10
C GLU A 296 -16.15 -3.79 23.62
N PRO A 297 -17.37 -4.27 23.33
CA PRO A 297 -17.84 -4.39 21.95
C PRO A 297 -18.08 -3.04 21.24
N ASP A 298 -18.13 -1.92 21.95
CA ASP A 298 -18.48 -0.58 21.43
C ASP A 298 -17.29 0.38 21.25
N ARG A 299 -16.04 -0.09 21.38
CA ARG A 299 -14.84 0.74 21.19
C ARG A 299 -13.94 0.24 20.05
N LEU A 300 -14.49 0.18 18.84
CA LEU A 300 -13.65 0.14 17.62
C LEU A 300 -13.81 1.47 16.88
N PRO A 301 -12.68 2.08 16.45
CA PRO A 301 -12.70 3.31 15.67
C PRO A 301 -13.25 3.13 14.27
#